data_fcdc63b538b09786e806be89d9ac07bf
#
_entry.id   fcdc63b538b09786e806be89d9ac07bf
#
_cell.length_a   1.000
_cell.length_b   1.000
_cell.length_c   1.000
_cell.angle_alpha   90.00
_cell.angle_beta   90.00
_cell.angle_gamma   90.00
#
_symmetry.space_group_name_H-M   'P 1'
#
loop_
_entity.id
_entity.type
_entity.pdbx_description
1 polymer ?
#
loop_
_entity_poly.entity_id
_entity_poly.type
_entity_poly.pdbx_seq_one_letter_code
_entity_poly.pdbx_strand_id
1 'polypeptide(L)'
;MKGEDMDPDLVEEIDYLIELLTKSGFFSVEEIIEILEDQFIEEEIDFSNHEISLIDSSNENFSKLEKAFKKLASENIVAIHNCGFDIEEGVSDAFELQVHLLNNKFEAKGFCFYTFEDVEDAVFDDKLKITFGDFENDEAKALEIGKAVAKTLKDEGFTIDWDETVNNQIEIDPFNWDKSYDSEKEYEIEGAYEVFTTSQVLE
;
A
#
# COMPACT_ATOMS: atom_id res chain seq x y z
N MET A 1 4.94 20.96 -28.88
CA MET A 1 5.13 20.48 -30.29
C MET A 1 3.91 19.64 -30.64
N LYS A 2 3.36 19.76 -31.87
CA LYS A 2 2.16 19.02 -32.30
C LYS A 2 2.52 17.54 -32.42
N GLY A 3 1.59 16.66 -31.98
CA GLY A 3 1.71 15.20 -32.01
C GLY A 3 2.10 14.64 -33.38
N GLU A 4 3.38 14.47 -33.58
CA GLU A 4 3.97 13.73 -34.70
C GLU A 4 4.90 12.68 -34.08
N ASP A 5 4.46 11.42 -34.20
CA ASP A 5 5.24 10.19 -34.03
C ASP A 5 5.97 9.99 -32.68
N MET A 6 5.22 10.06 -31.58
CA MET A 6 5.70 9.39 -30.35
C MET A 6 5.79 7.88 -30.63
N ASP A 7 6.85 7.23 -30.16
CA ASP A 7 7.04 5.79 -30.29
C ASP A 7 5.78 5.09 -29.69
N PRO A 8 5.14 4.17 -30.42
CA PRO A 8 3.98 3.46 -29.91
C PRO A 8 4.21 2.72 -28.59
N ASP A 9 5.41 2.19 -28.37
CA ASP A 9 5.78 1.50 -27.15
C ASP A 9 5.84 2.48 -25.98
N LEU A 10 6.34 3.71 -26.21
CA LEU A 10 6.36 4.79 -25.21
C LEU A 10 4.94 5.27 -24.85
N VAL A 11 4.05 5.35 -25.84
CA VAL A 11 2.64 5.71 -25.60
C VAL A 11 1.97 4.66 -24.71
N GLU A 12 2.20 3.37 -24.98
CA GLU A 12 1.64 2.26 -24.20
C GLU A 12 2.17 2.29 -22.75
N GLU A 13 3.46 2.60 -22.55
CA GLU A 13 4.05 2.72 -21.21
C GLU A 13 3.47 3.91 -20.43
N ILE A 14 3.28 5.06 -21.05
CA ILE A 14 2.66 6.24 -20.46
C ILE A 14 1.20 5.93 -20.07
N ASP A 15 0.43 5.37 -20.99
CA ASP A 15 -0.98 5.03 -20.75
C ASP A 15 -1.14 4.03 -19.61
N TYR A 16 -0.26 3.02 -19.55
CA TYR A 16 -0.22 2.04 -18.47
C TYR A 16 0.05 2.70 -17.12
N LEU A 17 1.06 3.59 -17.03
CA LEU A 17 1.41 4.26 -15.79
C LEU A 17 0.29 5.22 -15.34
N ILE A 18 -0.33 5.97 -16.26
CA ILE A 18 -1.48 6.81 -15.95
C ILE A 18 -2.64 5.96 -15.40
N GLU A 19 -2.92 4.82 -16.02
CA GLU A 19 -3.97 3.91 -15.58
C GLU A 19 -3.68 3.36 -14.17
N LEU A 20 -2.45 2.92 -13.91
CA LEU A 20 -2.03 2.41 -12.60
C LEU A 20 -2.16 3.49 -11.52
N LEU A 21 -1.57 4.68 -11.74
CA LEU A 21 -1.58 5.76 -10.76
C LEU A 21 -3.00 6.26 -10.45
N THR A 22 -3.84 6.40 -11.48
CA THR A 22 -5.23 6.82 -11.28
C THR A 22 -6.08 5.77 -10.56
N LYS A 23 -5.90 4.49 -10.90
CA LYS A 23 -6.62 3.37 -10.26
C LYS A 23 -6.12 3.07 -8.85
N SER A 24 -4.86 3.35 -8.56
CA SER A 24 -4.31 3.14 -7.21
C SER A 24 -5.05 3.94 -6.13
N GLY A 25 -5.53 5.14 -6.48
CA GLY A 25 -6.29 6.01 -5.59
C GLY A 25 -5.44 6.64 -4.47
N PHE A 26 -4.10 6.61 -4.58
CA PHE A 26 -3.20 7.23 -3.59
C PHE A 26 -2.78 8.64 -3.97
N PHE A 27 -2.83 9.02 -5.23
CA PHE A 27 -2.25 10.25 -5.75
C PHE A 27 -3.32 11.24 -6.24
N SER A 28 -3.07 12.53 -6.02
CA SER A 28 -3.77 13.63 -6.68
C SER A 28 -3.39 13.73 -8.16
N VAL A 29 -4.13 14.51 -8.93
CA VAL A 29 -3.78 14.75 -10.35
C VAL A 29 -2.42 15.45 -10.46
N GLU A 30 -2.13 16.37 -9.54
CA GLU A 30 -0.87 17.09 -9.50
C GLU A 30 0.31 16.14 -9.24
N GLU A 31 0.21 15.24 -8.28
CA GLU A 31 1.23 14.23 -7.97
C GLU A 31 1.43 13.25 -9.12
N ILE A 32 0.35 12.82 -9.80
CA ILE A 32 0.46 11.96 -10.98
C ILE A 32 1.26 12.66 -12.08
N ILE A 33 1.00 13.94 -12.33
CA ILE A 33 1.75 14.72 -13.33
C ILE A 33 3.23 14.79 -12.96
N GLU A 34 3.56 15.08 -11.69
CA GLU A 34 4.94 15.12 -11.21
C GLU A 34 5.66 13.77 -11.39
N ILE A 35 4.99 12.66 -11.05
CA ILE A 35 5.55 11.30 -11.24
C ILE A 35 5.82 11.02 -12.72
N LEU A 36 4.89 11.39 -13.61
CA LEU A 36 5.06 11.19 -15.06
C LEU A 36 6.20 12.06 -15.62
N GLU A 37 6.31 13.32 -15.20
CA GLU A 37 7.39 14.21 -15.63
C GLU A 37 8.75 13.71 -15.15
N ASP A 38 8.85 13.16 -13.95
CA ASP A 38 10.09 12.57 -13.43
C ASP A 38 10.44 11.26 -14.14
N GLN A 39 9.45 10.38 -14.36
CA GLN A 39 9.66 9.09 -15.02
C GLN A 39 10.11 9.25 -16.48
N PHE A 40 9.54 10.22 -17.21
CA PHE A 40 9.80 10.46 -18.64
C PHE A 40 10.61 11.74 -18.88
N ILE A 41 11.51 12.08 -17.94
CA ILE A 41 12.29 13.31 -17.99
C ILE A 41 13.21 13.39 -19.23
N GLU A 42 13.70 12.25 -19.72
CA GLU A 42 14.58 12.18 -20.90
C GLU A 42 13.83 12.43 -22.22
N GLU A 43 12.53 12.19 -22.24
CA GLU A 43 11.63 12.35 -23.39
C GLU A 43 11.12 13.78 -23.55
N GLU A 44 11.34 14.65 -22.56
CA GLU A 44 10.91 16.06 -22.54
C GLU A 44 9.40 16.23 -22.84
N ILE A 45 8.53 15.33 -22.31
CA ILE A 45 7.08 15.35 -22.49
C ILE A 45 6.45 16.33 -21.50
N ASP A 46 5.54 17.18 -21.97
CA ASP A 46 4.71 18.06 -21.14
C ASP A 46 3.38 17.37 -20.82
N PHE A 47 3.24 16.88 -19.58
CA PHE A 47 2.04 16.22 -19.11
C PHE A 47 0.97 17.18 -18.59
N SER A 48 1.24 18.47 -18.45
CA SER A 48 0.29 19.46 -17.91
C SER A 48 -1.02 19.59 -18.71
N ASN A 49 -1.01 19.15 -19.97
CA ASN A 49 -2.16 19.16 -20.87
C ASN A 49 -2.82 17.78 -21.06
N HIS A 50 -2.38 16.74 -20.34
CA HIS A 50 -3.01 15.43 -20.37
C HIS A 50 -4.30 15.45 -19.56
N GLU A 51 -5.36 14.84 -20.10
CA GLU A 51 -6.63 14.68 -19.37
C GLU A 51 -6.52 13.50 -18.39
N ILE A 52 -6.02 13.77 -17.19
CA ILE A 52 -5.96 12.79 -16.10
C ILE A 52 -7.22 12.95 -15.24
N SER A 53 -7.96 11.86 -15.08
CA SER A 53 -9.19 11.84 -14.30
C SER A 53 -9.10 10.77 -13.21
N LEU A 54 -9.23 11.18 -11.95
CA LEU A 54 -9.27 10.25 -10.82
C LEU A 54 -10.55 9.40 -10.88
N ILE A 55 -10.42 8.17 -10.43
CA ILE A 55 -11.52 7.20 -10.44
C ILE A 55 -12.27 7.32 -9.11
N ASP A 56 -13.59 7.49 -9.20
CA ASP A 56 -14.49 7.40 -8.05
C ASP A 56 -15.05 5.97 -7.99
N SER A 57 -14.69 5.23 -6.96
CA SER A 57 -15.07 3.84 -6.77
C SER A 57 -15.83 3.62 -5.45
N SER A 58 -16.27 2.39 -5.19
CA SER A 58 -17.09 2.08 -4.02
C SER A 58 -16.38 2.18 -2.69
N ASN A 59 -15.06 2.05 -2.68
CA ASN A 59 -14.22 1.88 -1.48
C ASN A 59 -14.67 0.72 -0.55
N GLU A 60 -15.44 -0.23 -1.02
CA GLU A 60 -16.02 -1.26 -0.15
C GLU A 60 -14.95 -2.23 0.37
N ASN A 61 -14.11 -2.76 -0.53
CA ASN A 61 -13.03 -3.67 -0.14
C ASN A 61 -11.89 -2.92 0.55
N PHE A 62 -11.53 -1.74 0.04
CA PHE A 62 -10.50 -0.93 0.68
C PHE A 62 -10.90 -0.54 2.12
N SER A 63 -12.17 -0.18 2.37
CA SER A 63 -12.66 0.11 3.72
C SER A 63 -12.60 -1.09 4.65
N LYS A 64 -12.80 -2.32 4.16
CA LYS A 64 -12.59 -3.55 4.95
C LYS A 64 -11.11 -3.74 5.30
N LEU A 65 -10.21 -3.45 4.36
CA LEU A 65 -8.76 -3.51 4.59
C LEU A 65 -8.33 -2.47 5.63
N GLU A 66 -8.81 -1.23 5.55
CA GLU A 66 -8.59 -0.20 6.58
C GLU A 66 -9.04 -0.66 7.98
N LYS A 67 -10.21 -1.31 8.07
CA LYS A 67 -10.70 -1.87 9.34
C LYS A 67 -9.80 -2.98 9.87
N ALA A 68 -9.35 -3.88 9.00
CA ALA A 68 -8.42 -4.95 9.37
C ALA A 68 -7.12 -4.35 9.92
N PHE A 69 -6.55 -3.36 9.24
CA PHE A 69 -5.31 -2.69 9.64
C PHE A 69 -5.47 -1.91 10.97
N LYS A 70 -6.59 -1.22 11.15
CA LYS A 70 -6.90 -0.56 12.42
C LYS A 70 -7.05 -1.57 13.58
N LYS A 71 -7.64 -2.75 13.32
CA LYS A 71 -7.74 -3.80 14.32
C LYS A 71 -6.36 -4.36 14.68
N LEU A 72 -5.49 -4.60 13.70
CA LEU A 72 -4.11 -5.03 13.94
C LEU A 72 -3.33 -3.99 14.76
N ALA A 73 -3.50 -2.70 14.48
CA ALA A 73 -2.92 -1.63 15.28
C ALA A 73 -3.35 -1.72 16.75
N SER A 74 -4.62 -1.99 17.05
CA SER A 74 -5.09 -2.20 18.42
C SER A 74 -4.53 -3.47 19.10
N GLU A 75 -4.01 -4.40 18.32
CA GLU A 75 -3.32 -5.61 18.80
C GLU A 75 -1.78 -5.43 18.88
N ASN A 76 -1.29 -4.19 18.79
CA ASN A 76 0.13 -3.80 18.77
C ASN A 76 0.90 -4.31 17.52
N ILE A 77 0.25 -4.46 16.39
CA ILE A 77 0.87 -4.76 15.10
C ILE A 77 0.74 -3.52 14.21
N VAL A 78 1.87 -2.98 13.79
CA VAL A 78 1.88 -1.87 12.83
C VAL A 78 1.39 -2.38 11.47
N ALA A 79 0.43 -1.70 10.88
CA ALA A 79 -0.10 -2.03 9.56
C ALA A 79 -0.02 -0.80 8.66
N ILE A 80 0.76 -0.90 7.57
CA ILE A 80 1.11 0.24 6.72
C ILE A 80 0.51 0.02 5.32
N HIS A 81 -0.24 1.01 4.85
CA HIS A 81 -0.76 1.04 3.49
C HIS A 81 0.30 1.61 2.54
N ASN A 82 0.47 1.02 1.36
CA ASN A 82 1.34 1.53 0.30
C ASN A 82 2.76 1.85 0.82
N CYS A 83 3.42 0.86 1.40
CA CYS A 83 4.67 1.01 2.12
C CYS A 83 5.87 0.74 1.22
N GLY A 84 6.49 1.78 0.72
CA GLY A 84 7.58 1.69 -0.25
C GLY A 84 7.14 1.19 -1.63
N PHE A 85 8.07 1.20 -2.57
CA PHE A 85 7.83 0.67 -3.90
C PHE A 85 7.86 -0.86 -3.90
N ASP A 86 8.88 -1.46 -3.29
CA ASP A 86 9.10 -2.90 -3.17
C ASP A 86 9.22 -3.37 -1.70
N ILE A 87 9.41 -4.68 -1.50
CA ILE A 87 9.50 -5.27 -0.15
C ILE A 87 10.72 -4.73 0.62
N GLU A 88 11.85 -4.44 -0.02
CA GLU A 88 13.07 -3.97 0.65
C GLU A 88 12.84 -2.55 1.21
N GLU A 89 12.26 -1.67 0.42
CA GLU A 89 11.86 -0.34 0.87
C GLU A 89 10.79 -0.43 1.95
N GLY A 90 9.75 -1.23 1.76
CA GLY A 90 8.68 -1.40 2.74
C GLY A 90 9.17 -1.92 4.10
N VAL A 91 10.14 -2.83 4.13
CA VAL A 91 10.78 -3.26 5.38
C VAL A 91 11.55 -2.10 6.02
N SER A 92 12.32 -1.32 5.23
CA SER A 92 13.04 -0.15 5.72
C SER A 92 12.09 0.86 6.39
N ASP A 93 10.98 1.15 5.74
CA ASP A 93 9.94 2.07 6.22
C ASP A 93 9.28 1.57 7.51
N ALA A 94 8.98 0.27 7.59
CA ALA A 94 8.42 -0.33 8.80
C ALA A 94 9.38 -0.19 10.00
N PHE A 95 10.70 -0.37 9.79
CA PHE A 95 11.70 -0.17 10.83
C PHE A 95 11.89 1.32 11.17
N GLU A 96 11.79 2.24 10.22
CA GLU A 96 11.79 3.68 10.49
C GLU A 96 10.60 4.07 11.38
N LEU A 97 9.41 3.58 11.04
CA LEU A 97 8.21 3.79 11.86
C LEU A 97 8.37 3.23 13.27
N GLN A 98 8.99 2.05 13.43
CA GLN A 98 9.28 1.49 14.75
C GLN A 98 10.16 2.44 15.59
N VAL A 99 11.21 3.04 14.99
CA VAL A 99 12.05 4.01 15.69
C VAL A 99 11.24 5.23 16.14
N HIS A 100 10.35 5.74 15.29
CA HIS A 100 9.44 6.83 15.65
C HIS A 100 8.52 6.47 16.81
N LEU A 101 7.93 5.28 16.78
CA LEU A 101 7.06 4.78 17.85
C LEU A 101 7.81 4.68 19.18
N LEU A 102 8.99 4.06 19.19
CA LEU A 102 9.82 3.91 20.40
C LEU A 102 10.24 5.25 21.00
N ASN A 103 10.60 6.24 20.18
CA ASN A 103 10.92 7.59 20.61
C ASN A 103 9.74 8.29 21.30
N ASN A 104 8.52 7.90 20.96
CA ASN A 104 7.27 8.41 21.54
C ASN A 104 6.66 7.46 22.59
N LYS A 105 7.43 6.43 23.05
CA LYS A 105 7.04 5.46 24.08
C LYS A 105 5.89 4.52 23.69
N PHE A 106 5.73 4.28 22.42
CA PHE A 106 4.89 3.22 21.91
C PHE A 106 5.75 2.00 21.55
N GLU A 107 5.19 0.81 21.69
CA GLU A 107 5.91 -0.44 21.42
C GLU A 107 5.03 -1.34 20.54
N ALA A 108 5.53 -1.68 19.36
CA ALA A 108 4.88 -2.60 18.43
C ALA A 108 5.52 -3.98 18.52
N LYS A 109 4.70 -5.04 18.40
CA LYS A 109 5.15 -6.44 18.39
C LYS A 109 5.70 -6.88 17.05
N GLY A 110 5.24 -6.25 15.99
CA GLY A 110 5.60 -6.58 14.62
C GLY A 110 4.84 -5.68 13.65
N PHE A 111 4.94 -6.00 12.37
CA PHE A 111 4.39 -5.20 11.29
C PHE A 111 3.75 -6.05 10.20
N CYS A 112 2.89 -5.43 9.42
CA CYS A 112 2.49 -5.89 8.11
C CYS A 112 2.29 -4.69 7.17
N PHE A 113 2.46 -4.92 5.88
CA PHE A 113 2.27 -3.91 4.85
C PHE A 113 2.02 -4.55 3.48
N TYR A 114 1.67 -3.74 2.52
CA TYR A 114 1.76 -4.02 1.09
C TYR A 114 2.45 -2.84 0.40
N THR A 115 3.14 -3.12 -0.68
CA THR A 115 3.95 -2.17 -1.44
C THR A 115 3.17 -1.62 -2.64
N PHE A 116 3.76 -0.66 -3.36
CA PHE A 116 3.17 -0.18 -4.61
C PHE A 116 3.17 -1.25 -5.71
N GLU A 117 4.16 -2.17 -5.75
CA GLU A 117 4.11 -3.35 -6.62
C GLU A 117 2.93 -4.27 -6.29
N ASP A 118 2.60 -4.46 -5.01
CA ASP A 118 1.42 -5.23 -4.59
C ASP A 118 0.11 -4.52 -4.97
N VAL A 119 0.10 -3.16 -5.00
CA VAL A 119 -1.05 -2.38 -5.51
C VAL A 119 -1.23 -2.60 -7.01
N GLU A 120 -0.13 -2.64 -7.78
CA GLU A 120 -0.17 -2.95 -9.22
C GLU A 120 -0.79 -4.32 -9.47
N ASP A 121 -0.36 -5.38 -8.76
CA ASP A 121 -0.96 -6.71 -8.82
C ASP A 121 -2.47 -6.66 -8.46
N ALA A 122 -2.86 -5.87 -7.45
CA ALA A 122 -4.25 -5.75 -7.05
C ALA A 122 -5.12 -5.01 -8.08
N VAL A 123 -4.56 -4.02 -8.78
CA VAL A 123 -5.25 -3.23 -9.82
C VAL A 123 -5.47 -4.05 -11.09
N PHE A 124 -4.51 -4.90 -11.48
CA PHE A 124 -4.54 -5.58 -12.78
C PHE A 124 -4.84 -7.07 -12.70
N ASP A 125 -4.49 -7.73 -11.58
CA ASP A 125 -4.61 -9.18 -11.40
C ASP A 125 -5.59 -9.59 -10.30
N ASP A 126 -6.29 -8.63 -9.68
CA ASP A 126 -7.24 -8.86 -8.57
C ASP A 126 -6.63 -9.60 -7.37
N LYS A 127 -5.35 -9.36 -7.06
CA LYS A 127 -4.62 -10.00 -5.96
C LYS A 127 -3.85 -8.99 -5.15
N LEU A 128 -3.97 -9.06 -3.83
CA LEU A 128 -3.19 -8.21 -2.93
C LEU A 128 -2.32 -9.08 -2.02
N LYS A 129 -1.03 -8.86 -2.05
CA LYS A 129 -0.07 -9.56 -1.18
C LYS A 129 0.27 -8.70 0.03
N ILE A 130 0.33 -9.32 1.20
CA ILE A 130 0.66 -8.68 2.46
C ILE A 130 1.95 -9.28 2.99
N THR A 131 2.97 -8.45 3.12
CA THR A 131 4.23 -8.76 3.82
C THR A 131 4.03 -8.59 5.32
N PHE A 132 4.66 -9.40 6.14
CA PHE A 132 4.60 -9.32 7.60
C PHE A 132 5.92 -9.73 8.23
N GLY A 133 6.15 -9.29 9.46
CA GLY A 133 7.34 -9.65 10.20
C GLY A 133 7.32 -9.17 11.65
N ASP A 134 8.36 -9.56 12.39
CA ASP A 134 8.66 -9.01 13.70
C ASP A 134 9.86 -8.05 13.63
N PHE A 135 10.08 -7.25 14.66
CA PHE A 135 11.17 -6.29 14.69
C PHE A 135 12.48 -6.83 15.31
N GLU A 136 12.47 -8.07 15.82
CA GLU A 136 13.63 -8.69 16.46
C GLU A 136 14.29 -9.78 15.60
N ASN A 137 13.77 -10.01 14.39
CA ASN A 137 14.19 -11.06 13.47
C ASN A 137 14.04 -12.47 14.10
N ASP A 138 12.93 -12.69 14.82
CA ASP A 138 12.55 -13.95 15.43
C ASP A 138 11.46 -14.63 14.58
N GLU A 139 11.83 -15.72 13.93
CA GLU A 139 10.97 -16.46 13.00
C GLU A 139 9.66 -16.96 13.65
N ALA A 140 9.70 -17.33 14.94
CA ALA A 140 8.52 -17.79 15.66
C ALA A 140 7.55 -16.62 15.94
N LYS A 141 8.08 -15.45 16.31
CA LYS A 141 7.29 -14.23 16.48
C LYS A 141 6.71 -13.75 15.15
N ALA A 142 7.53 -13.71 14.09
CA ALA A 142 7.06 -13.37 12.76
C ALA A 142 5.90 -14.26 12.30
N LEU A 143 5.98 -15.58 12.56
CA LEU A 143 4.88 -16.51 12.25
C LEU A 143 3.61 -16.21 13.08
N GLU A 144 3.74 -15.83 14.34
CA GLU A 144 2.60 -15.41 15.17
C GLU A 144 1.95 -14.14 14.60
N ILE A 145 2.75 -13.16 14.17
CA ILE A 145 2.27 -11.96 13.49
C ILE A 145 1.52 -12.33 12.20
N GLY A 146 2.10 -13.16 11.32
CA GLY A 146 1.45 -13.62 10.09
C GLY A 146 0.10 -14.29 10.35
N LYS A 147 0.00 -15.14 11.38
CA LYS A 147 -1.28 -15.77 11.79
C LYS A 147 -2.31 -14.75 12.27
N ALA A 148 -1.89 -13.73 13.03
CA ALA A 148 -2.78 -12.67 13.47
C ALA A 148 -3.28 -11.84 12.28
N VAL A 149 -2.40 -11.50 11.34
CA VAL A 149 -2.75 -10.78 10.10
C VAL A 149 -3.74 -11.60 9.27
N ALA A 150 -3.42 -12.84 8.93
CA ALA A 150 -4.29 -13.72 8.14
C ALA A 150 -5.67 -13.93 8.80
N LYS A 151 -5.71 -14.10 10.12
CA LYS A 151 -6.95 -14.22 10.88
C LYS A 151 -7.78 -12.94 10.79
N THR A 152 -7.17 -11.79 10.99
CA THR A 152 -7.88 -10.50 10.98
C THR A 152 -8.46 -10.21 9.58
N LEU A 153 -7.70 -10.48 8.52
CA LEU A 153 -8.20 -10.35 7.16
C LEU A 153 -9.39 -11.30 6.87
N LYS A 154 -9.32 -12.56 7.32
CA LYS A 154 -10.44 -13.51 7.21
C LYS A 154 -11.68 -13.04 8.00
N ASP A 155 -11.50 -12.48 9.19
CA ASP A 155 -12.59 -11.95 10.02
C ASP A 155 -13.31 -10.77 9.32
N GLU A 156 -12.61 -9.96 8.51
CA GLU A 156 -13.20 -8.89 7.67
C GLU A 156 -13.79 -9.42 6.34
N GLY A 157 -13.72 -10.72 6.10
CA GLY A 157 -14.40 -11.39 4.99
C GLY A 157 -13.54 -11.63 3.74
N PHE A 158 -12.22 -11.45 3.83
CA PHE A 158 -11.31 -11.76 2.73
C PHE A 158 -11.01 -13.27 2.62
N THR A 159 -10.83 -13.72 1.39
CA THR A 159 -10.29 -15.05 1.08
C THR A 159 -8.78 -14.98 1.08
N ILE A 160 -8.12 -15.85 1.83
CA ILE A 160 -6.68 -15.83 2.04
C ILE A 160 -6.07 -17.12 1.48
N ASP A 161 -5.06 -16.98 0.64
CA ASP A 161 -4.13 -18.05 0.26
C ASP A 161 -2.77 -17.79 0.91
N TRP A 162 -2.33 -18.70 1.77
CA TRP A 162 -1.07 -18.63 2.50
C TRP A 162 -0.72 -20.00 3.10
N ASP A 163 0.52 -20.41 2.93
CA ASP A 163 1.04 -21.71 3.39
C ASP A 163 1.44 -21.74 4.88
N GLU A 164 1.16 -20.66 5.61
CA GLU A 164 1.51 -20.48 7.02
C GLU A 164 3.04 -20.55 7.30
N THR A 165 3.85 -20.06 6.36
CA THR A 165 5.30 -19.90 6.53
C THR A 165 5.70 -18.43 6.51
N VAL A 166 6.87 -18.11 7.10
CA VAL A 166 7.43 -16.75 7.09
C VAL A 166 8.13 -16.40 5.76
N ASN A 167 8.27 -17.38 4.86
CA ASN A 167 8.97 -17.20 3.60
C ASN A 167 8.07 -16.65 2.47
N ASN A 168 6.76 -16.71 2.66
CA ASN A 168 5.77 -16.30 1.68
C ASN A 168 4.85 -15.23 2.25
N GLN A 169 4.48 -14.26 1.40
CA GLN A 169 3.47 -13.25 1.72
C GLN A 169 2.09 -13.90 1.88
N ILE A 170 1.21 -13.23 2.60
CA ILE A 170 -0.22 -13.59 2.68
C ILE A 170 -0.91 -13.00 1.46
N GLU A 171 -1.50 -13.82 0.60
CA GLU A 171 -2.25 -13.37 -0.58
C GLU A 171 -3.74 -13.31 -0.29
N ILE A 172 -4.36 -12.17 -0.63
CA ILE A 172 -5.81 -12.01 -0.69
C ILE A 172 -6.23 -12.24 -2.14
N ASP A 173 -6.97 -13.31 -2.42
CA ASP A 173 -7.41 -13.70 -3.75
C ASP A 173 -8.87 -14.21 -3.72
N PRO A 174 -9.82 -13.56 -4.43
CA PRO A 174 -9.67 -12.31 -5.17
C PRO A 174 -9.67 -11.07 -4.26
N PHE A 175 -8.97 -10.02 -4.69
CA PHE A 175 -9.04 -8.69 -4.12
C PHE A 175 -9.39 -7.67 -5.21
N ASN A 176 -10.63 -7.28 -5.34
CA ASN A 176 -11.03 -6.22 -6.26
C ASN A 176 -10.64 -4.86 -5.68
N TRP A 177 -9.60 -4.26 -6.27
CA TRP A 177 -9.11 -2.94 -5.85
C TRP A 177 -10.13 -1.86 -6.16
N ASP A 178 -10.56 -1.13 -5.14
CA ASP A 178 -11.64 -0.14 -5.26
C ASP A 178 -11.38 1.13 -4.44
N LYS A 179 -10.10 1.50 -4.26
CA LYS A 179 -9.73 2.71 -3.54
C LYS A 179 -9.95 3.96 -4.40
N SER A 180 -10.67 4.95 -3.86
CA SER A 180 -10.72 6.31 -4.40
C SER A 180 -9.72 7.20 -3.68
N TYR A 181 -9.23 8.24 -4.38
CA TYR A 181 -8.40 9.26 -3.78
C TYR A 181 -9.16 10.03 -2.70
N ASP A 182 -8.50 10.29 -1.57
CA ASP A 182 -9.04 11.06 -0.44
C ASP A 182 -7.95 12.00 0.08
N SER A 183 -8.10 13.30 -0.20
CA SER A 183 -7.14 14.32 0.20
C SER A 183 -7.08 14.59 1.72
N GLU A 184 -8.01 14.05 2.48
CA GLU A 184 -8.09 14.24 3.94
C GLU A 184 -7.39 13.12 4.71
N LYS A 185 -6.91 12.07 4.00
CA LYS A 185 -6.28 10.90 4.62
C LYS A 185 -4.83 10.77 4.21
N GLU A 186 -3.99 10.64 5.20
CA GLU A 186 -2.63 10.17 5.04
C GLU A 186 -2.60 8.64 5.14
N TYR A 187 -1.77 8.06 4.31
CA TYR A 187 -1.48 6.63 4.30
C TYR A 187 0.01 6.41 4.63
N GLU A 188 0.64 5.40 4.14
CA GLU A 188 2.07 5.14 4.34
C GLU A 188 2.49 5.24 5.83
N ILE A 189 3.68 5.72 6.11
CA ILE A 189 4.26 5.80 7.47
C ILE A 189 3.45 6.73 8.38
N GLU A 190 3.10 7.92 7.90
CA GLU A 190 2.39 8.95 8.67
C GLU A 190 1.00 8.47 9.07
N GLY A 191 0.25 7.93 8.13
CA GLY A 191 -1.08 7.37 8.39
C GLY A 191 -1.03 6.18 9.34
N ALA A 192 -0.06 5.29 9.15
CA ALA A 192 0.13 4.14 10.03
C ALA A 192 0.51 4.56 11.47
N TYR A 193 1.37 5.59 11.62
CA TYR A 193 1.71 6.16 12.92
C TYR A 193 0.47 6.69 13.64
N GLU A 194 -0.36 7.47 12.95
CA GLU A 194 -1.57 8.05 13.53
C GLU A 194 -2.56 6.95 13.96
N VAL A 195 -2.82 5.98 13.09
CA VAL A 195 -3.73 4.86 13.37
C VAL A 195 -3.23 4.03 14.55
N PHE A 196 -1.93 3.72 14.59
CA PHE A 196 -1.35 2.92 15.68
C PHE A 196 -1.44 3.66 17.00
N THR A 197 -0.94 4.90 17.08
CA THR A 197 -0.89 5.67 18.34
C THR A 197 -2.28 5.98 18.89
N THR A 198 -3.24 6.32 18.01
CA THR A 198 -4.64 6.56 18.40
C THR A 198 -5.29 5.27 18.94
N SER A 199 -4.97 4.12 18.37
CA SER A 199 -5.51 2.82 18.81
C SER A 199 -5.02 2.42 20.20
N GLN A 200 -3.84 2.89 20.64
CA GLN A 200 -3.29 2.59 21.95
C GLN A 200 -3.83 3.49 23.08
N VAL A 201 -4.40 4.65 22.74
CA VAL A 201 -4.92 5.60 23.75
C VAL A 201 -6.35 5.26 24.19
N LEU A 202 -7.02 4.39 23.47
CA LEU A 202 -8.43 4.02 23.72
C LEU A 202 -8.60 2.85 24.72
N GLU A 203 -7.51 2.30 25.26
CA GLU A 203 -7.48 1.34 26.36
C GLU A 203 -7.23 2.06 27.69
#